data_3fb630410df07f02418b778aee8261fa
#
_entry.id   3fb630410df07f02418b778aee8261fa
#
_cell.length_a   1.000
_cell.length_b   1.000
_cell.length_c   1.000
_cell.angle_alpha   90.00
_cell.angle_beta   90.00
_cell.angle_gamma   90.00
#
_symmetry.space_group_name_H-M   'P 1'
#
loop_
_entity.id
_entity.type
_entity.pdbx_description
1 polymer ?
#
loop_
_entity_poly.entity_id
_entity_poly.type
_entity_poly.pdbx_seq_one_letter_code
_entity_poly.pdbx_strand_id
1 'polypeptide(L)'
;MLTAKKDMTFSNRYNNRNLVISRRDSFNDCVSHSTTPVIFSLKNEVGGLARALKVFKENNVNVVHIESRKALHRGDSEYEIYVDCDSTDGHIHELMALLKNHVDIINMPDMDGAESVAPEVILSEIPWFPHTISDLDKCANRVLHLGAELDADYPDPEYRQRRKYFTELGYEYRHGQPMKRVEYSESETKTWGTVFTELSRLYPTHACREYLENFKVLVEEGIYRKDSIPQLQDVSEFLKARTGFQLRPVAGYLSPRDFLAGLAFRVFHCTQYIRHSSDPLYTKEPDCCHELLGHVPLLADKSFAQFSQEIGLASLGASDEEVQKLATCYFFTVEFGLCKQNGKIRVYGAGLLSSIGELKHALTDKAIIKSFNPIETIKEECMITTYQNCYFLSDSFEEAKEKMREFACTIKRPFAVRYNPYTHSVEVLSNVRRIADVVNELKGDLSVLSSALEKLQS
;
A
#
# COMPACT_ATOMS: atom_id res chain seq x y z
N MET A 1 -26.09 -20.37 31.02
CA MET A 1 -27.26 -19.52 31.31
C MET A 1 -26.89 -18.08 31.07
N LEU A 2 -27.64 -17.43 30.14
CA LEU A 2 -27.66 -15.99 29.81
C LEU A 2 -26.40 -15.44 29.17
N THR A 3 -26.25 -15.52 27.86
CA THR A 3 -26.70 -14.64 26.74
C THR A 3 -26.49 -13.15 26.99
N ALA A 4 -25.44 -12.62 26.40
CA ALA A 4 -25.43 -11.25 25.91
C ALA A 4 -24.82 -11.26 24.49
N LYS A 5 -25.69 -11.40 23.49
CA LYS A 5 -25.42 -11.01 22.11
C LYS A 5 -25.25 -9.50 22.10
N LYS A 6 -24.09 -9.02 21.66
CA LYS A 6 -23.95 -7.66 21.13
C LYS A 6 -23.63 -7.79 19.64
N ASP A 7 -24.66 -7.58 18.85
CA ASP A 7 -24.60 -7.39 17.43
C ASP A 7 -23.77 -6.12 17.13
N MET A 8 -22.58 -6.29 16.57
CA MET A 8 -21.88 -5.22 15.86
C MET A 8 -22.17 -5.38 14.36
N THR A 9 -23.32 -4.94 13.97
CA THR A 9 -23.58 -4.59 12.57
C THR A 9 -22.88 -3.25 12.32
N PHE A 10 -22.03 -3.20 11.28
CA PHE A 10 -21.55 -1.95 10.71
C PHE A 10 -22.75 -1.19 10.14
N SER A 11 -23.40 -0.38 10.98
CA SER A 11 -24.45 0.52 10.59
C SER A 11 -23.86 1.90 10.35
N ASN A 12 -23.90 2.34 9.09
CA ASN A 12 -23.73 3.73 8.68
C ASN A 12 -24.59 4.65 9.52
N ARG A 13 -23.99 5.38 10.45
CA ARG A 13 -24.55 6.63 10.99
C ARG A 13 -23.43 7.64 11.20
N TYR A 14 -23.08 8.36 10.15
CA TYR A 14 -22.47 9.66 10.31
C TYR A 14 -23.56 10.66 10.66
N ASN A 15 -23.64 11.05 11.92
CA ASN A 15 -24.33 12.24 12.34
C ASN A 15 -23.32 13.28 12.82
N ASN A 16 -23.26 14.36 12.07
CA ASN A 16 -22.62 15.62 12.43
C ASN A 16 -22.97 16.00 13.88
N ARG A 17 -21.97 16.08 14.74
CA ARG A 17 -21.99 16.99 15.90
C ARG A 17 -20.62 17.64 16.05
N ASN A 18 -20.63 18.95 15.80
CA ASN A 18 -19.59 19.90 16.16
C ASN A 18 -19.24 19.77 17.64
N LEU A 19 -18.02 19.41 17.94
CA LEU A 19 -17.41 19.64 19.25
C LEU A 19 -16.30 20.65 19.10
N VAL A 20 -16.63 21.90 19.44
CA VAL A 20 -15.68 22.97 19.67
C VAL A 20 -14.93 22.64 20.97
N ILE A 21 -13.64 22.29 20.87
CA ILE A 21 -12.73 22.31 22.00
C ILE A 21 -11.71 23.38 21.74
N SER A 22 -11.92 24.51 22.42
CA SER A 22 -10.91 25.55 22.51
C SER A 22 -9.76 25.07 23.43
N ARG A 23 -8.57 24.94 22.88
CA ARG A 23 -7.32 25.12 23.61
C ARG A 23 -6.35 25.91 22.73
N ARG A 24 -6.11 27.13 23.15
CA ARG A 24 -4.98 27.92 22.74
C ARG A 24 -3.72 27.19 23.20
N ASP A 25 -2.86 26.87 22.26
CA ASP A 25 -1.41 27.02 22.44
C ASP A 25 -0.78 27.09 21.04
N SER A 26 0.05 28.10 20.91
CA SER A 26 0.76 28.57 19.75
C SER A 26 1.67 27.48 19.15
N PHE A 27 1.39 27.07 17.92
CA PHE A 27 2.42 26.62 16.97
C PHE A 27 1.97 26.98 15.54
N ASN A 28 2.82 27.70 14.86
CA ASN A 28 2.81 28.21 13.50
C ASN A 28 1.79 27.61 12.54
N ASP A 29 0.97 28.51 11.99
CA ASP A 29 0.18 28.36 10.77
C ASP A 29 1.06 27.85 9.60
N CYS A 30 0.94 26.57 9.24
CA CYS A 30 1.21 26.13 7.90
C CYS A 30 -0.03 26.49 7.06
N VAL A 31 -0.08 27.70 6.58
CA VAL A 31 -0.96 28.10 5.47
C VAL A 31 -0.61 27.18 4.30
N SER A 32 -1.58 26.42 3.80
CA SER A 32 -1.46 25.67 2.55
C SER A 32 -1.37 26.70 1.41
N HIS A 33 -0.15 27.11 1.06
CA HIS A 33 0.08 27.94 -0.13
C HIS A 33 -0.26 27.08 -1.35
N SER A 34 -1.25 27.48 -2.14
CA SER A 34 -1.48 26.91 -3.46
C SER A 34 -0.32 27.35 -4.35
N THR A 35 0.46 26.42 -4.86
CA THR A 35 1.55 26.69 -5.79
C THR A 35 1.11 26.40 -7.22
N THR A 36 1.54 27.25 -8.16
CA THR A 36 1.31 27.05 -9.60
C THR A 36 2.63 26.71 -10.28
N PRO A 37 2.74 25.56 -10.96
CA PRO A 37 3.92 25.18 -11.70
C PRO A 37 4.03 25.95 -13.02
N VAL A 38 5.22 26.44 -13.32
CA VAL A 38 5.58 27.14 -14.57
C VAL A 38 6.78 26.45 -15.20
N ILE A 39 6.70 26.07 -16.48
CA ILE A 39 7.81 25.45 -17.23
C ILE A 39 8.18 26.36 -18.41
N PHE A 40 9.45 26.69 -18.54
CA PHE A 40 9.96 27.48 -19.66
C PHE A 40 11.36 27.04 -20.09
N SER A 41 11.69 27.29 -21.36
CA SER A 41 13.01 26.98 -21.91
C SER A 41 13.89 28.22 -22.01
N LEU A 42 15.16 28.05 -21.71
CA LEU A 42 16.19 29.09 -21.78
C LEU A 42 17.39 28.61 -22.60
N LYS A 43 17.99 29.52 -23.38
CA LYS A 43 19.30 29.29 -23.94
C LYS A 43 20.36 29.20 -22.84
N ASN A 44 21.28 28.25 -23.00
CA ASN A 44 22.43 28.11 -22.11
C ASN A 44 23.42 29.29 -22.30
N GLU A 45 23.10 30.41 -21.71
CA GLU A 45 23.94 31.61 -21.72
C GLU A 45 24.08 32.20 -20.33
N VAL A 46 25.19 32.93 -20.12
CA VAL A 46 25.45 33.56 -18.83
C VAL A 46 24.38 34.61 -18.52
N GLY A 47 23.73 34.45 -17.36
CA GLY A 47 22.67 35.35 -16.88
C GLY A 47 21.26 35.06 -17.41
N GLY A 48 21.04 34.06 -18.26
CA GLY A 48 19.70 33.69 -18.78
C GLY A 48 18.70 33.44 -17.67
N LEU A 49 19.02 32.52 -16.77
CA LEU A 49 18.18 32.20 -15.60
C LEU A 49 17.96 33.42 -14.68
N ALA A 50 18.99 34.23 -14.48
CA ALA A 50 18.87 35.42 -13.64
C ALA A 50 17.90 36.47 -14.23
N ARG A 51 17.86 36.60 -15.57
CA ARG A 51 16.88 37.47 -16.24
C ARG A 51 15.47 36.96 -16.09
N ALA A 52 15.25 35.64 -16.23
CA ALA A 52 13.94 35.06 -16.02
C ALA A 52 13.46 35.23 -14.57
N LEU A 53 14.29 34.92 -13.57
CA LEU A 53 13.95 35.10 -12.16
C LEU A 53 13.74 36.57 -11.77
N LYS A 54 14.33 37.51 -12.47
CA LYS A 54 14.07 38.94 -12.27
C LYS A 54 12.62 39.30 -12.59
N VAL A 55 12.00 38.66 -13.61
CA VAL A 55 10.58 38.86 -13.95
C VAL A 55 9.67 38.42 -12.79
N PHE A 56 9.97 37.31 -12.12
CA PHE A 56 9.22 36.85 -10.94
C PHE A 56 9.33 37.88 -9.79
N LYS A 57 10.55 38.39 -9.53
CA LYS A 57 10.79 39.39 -8.51
C LYS A 57 10.03 40.70 -8.80
N GLU A 58 10.07 41.19 -10.04
CA GLU A 58 9.46 42.47 -10.43
C GLU A 58 7.92 42.41 -10.38
N ASN A 59 7.33 41.21 -10.49
CA ASN A 59 5.90 40.99 -10.38
C ASN A 59 5.48 40.44 -9.02
N ASN A 60 6.35 40.50 -8.02
CA ASN A 60 6.09 40.06 -6.64
C ASN A 60 5.58 38.62 -6.51
N VAL A 61 6.02 37.71 -7.41
CA VAL A 61 5.70 36.31 -7.36
C VAL A 61 6.82 35.55 -6.68
N ASN A 62 6.49 34.88 -5.58
CA ASN A 62 7.45 34.11 -4.82
C ASN A 62 7.69 32.75 -5.49
N VAL A 63 8.97 32.40 -5.67
CA VAL A 63 9.40 31.09 -6.18
C VAL A 63 9.67 30.18 -4.99
N VAL A 64 8.89 29.11 -4.88
CA VAL A 64 8.97 28.13 -3.80
C VAL A 64 9.95 27.01 -4.13
N HIS A 65 9.98 26.60 -5.40
CA HIS A 65 10.89 25.55 -5.88
C HIS A 65 11.35 25.88 -7.30
N ILE A 66 12.59 25.53 -7.62
CA ILE A 66 13.16 25.66 -8.97
C ILE A 66 14.02 24.44 -9.29
N GLU A 67 13.84 23.90 -10.49
CA GLU A 67 14.62 22.80 -11.05
C GLU A 67 15.04 23.12 -12.48
N SER A 68 16.28 22.78 -12.86
CA SER A 68 16.77 22.92 -14.21
C SER A 68 17.23 21.59 -14.78
N ARG A 69 16.87 21.31 -16.05
CA ARG A 69 17.29 20.11 -16.78
C ARG A 69 17.62 20.44 -18.24
N LYS A 70 18.43 19.59 -18.87
CA LYS A 70 18.67 19.70 -20.33
C LYS A 70 17.37 19.50 -21.10
N ALA A 71 17.10 20.34 -22.06
CA ALA A 71 15.94 20.18 -22.95
C ALA A 71 16.09 18.93 -23.82
N LEU A 72 15.13 18.00 -23.73
CA LEU A 72 15.21 16.67 -24.37
C LEU A 72 15.06 16.69 -25.92
N HIS A 73 14.57 17.78 -26.52
CA HIS A 73 14.17 17.82 -27.93
C HIS A 73 14.70 18.99 -28.76
N ARG A 74 15.58 19.83 -28.18
CA ARG A 74 16.16 20.98 -28.88
C ARG A 74 17.64 21.12 -28.54
N GLY A 75 18.53 20.67 -29.39
CA GLY A 75 19.98 20.82 -29.33
C GLY A 75 20.68 21.05 -27.97
N ASP A 76 21.97 20.77 -27.88
CA ASP A 76 22.76 20.87 -26.63
C ASP A 76 22.85 22.27 -25.97
N SER A 77 22.11 23.26 -26.48
CA SER A 77 22.20 24.67 -26.09
C SER A 77 21.00 25.19 -25.28
N GLU A 78 20.01 24.37 -24.94
CA GLU A 78 18.82 24.82 -24.24
C GLU A 78 18.59 24.04 -22.95
N TYR A 79 18.08 24.74 -21.90
CA TYR A 79 17.64 24.17 -20.63
C TYR A 79 16.16 24.40 -20.42
N GLU A 80 15.45 23.40 -19.92
CA GLU A 80 14.11 23.55 -19.35
C GLU A 80 14.22 23.89 -17.87
N ILE A 81 13.50 24.91 -17.47
CA ILE A 81 13.40 25.36 -16.07
C ILE A 81 11.98 25.11 -15.62
N TYR A 82 11.86 24.38 -14.52
CA TYR A 82 10.63 24.16 -13.78
C TYR A 82 10.64 25.05 -12.55
N VAL A 83 9.56 25.77 -12.32
CA VAL A 83 9.41 26.68 -11.17
C VAL A 83 8.04 26.49 -10.55
N ASP A 84 7.98 26.23 -9.24
CA ASP A 84 6.74 26.33 -8.47
C ASP A 84 6.62 27.74 -7.88
N CYS A 85 5.52 28.42 -8.20
CA CYS A 85 5.24 29.76 -7.76
C CYS A 85 4.12 29.77 -6.72
N ASP A 86 4.22 30.65 -5.71
CA ASP A 86 3.12 30.95 -4.82
C ASP A 86 2.03 31.71 -5.60
N SER A 87 0.81 31.14 -5.64
CA SER A 87 -0.30 31.65 -6.43
C SER A 87 -1.31 32.50 -5.64
N THR A 88 -1.00 32.81 -4.38
CA THR A 88 -1.96 33.50 -3.48
C THR A 88 -2.35 34.92 -3.91
N ASP A 89 -1.56 35.59 -4.73
CA ASP A 89 -1.76 37.01 -5.07
C ASP A 89 -2.32 37.30 -6.49
N GLY A 90 -2.70 36.29 -7.27
CA GLY A 90 -3.41 36.48 -8.55
C GLY A 90 -2.61 37.06 -9.73
N HIS A 91 -1.34 37.42 -9.54
CA HIS A 91 -0.48 38.07 -10.57
C HIS A 91 0.19 37.12 -11.56
N ILE A 92 -0.12 35.84 -11.52
CA ILE A 92 0.52 34.83 -12.37
C ILE A 92 0.26 35.06 -13.86
N HIS A 93 -0.94 35.51 -14.23
CA HIS A 93 -1.27 35.82 -15.63
C HIS A 93 -0.43 36.96 -16.22
N GLU A 94 -0.21 38.03 -15.44
CA GLU A 94 0.63 39.14 -15.85
C GLU A 94 2.11 38.72 -15.93
N LEU A 95 2.58 37.97 -14.96
CA LEU A 95 3.91 37.36 -14.98
C LEU A 95 4.14 36.53 -16.25
N MET A 96 3.19 35.69 -16.64
CA MET A 96 3.31 34.82 -17.82
C MET A 96 3.38 35.61 -19.13
N ALA A 97 2.58 36.68 -19.24
CA ALA A 97 2.62 37.56 -20.40
C ALA A 97 3.99 38.27 -20.53
N LEU A 98 4.64 38.64 -19.42
CA LEU A 98 5.95 39.26 -19.39
C LEU A 98 7.08 38.25 -19.61
N LEU A 99 6.97 37.04 -19.04
CA LEU A 99 7.92 35.97 -19.25
C LEU A 99 8.07 35.60 -20.74
N LYS A 100 6.97 35.60 -21.53
CA LYS A 100 6.99 35.37 -22.97
C LYS A 100 7.92 36.30 -23.75
N ASN A 101 8.22 37.47 -23.22
CA ASN A 101 9.15 38.43 -23.84
C ASN A 101 10.63 38.13 -23.55
N HIS A 102 10.90 37.24 -22.59
CA HIS A 102 12.27 36.97 -22.09
C HIS A 102 12.71 35.51 -22.22
N VAL A 103 11.80 34.60 -22.60
CA VAL A 103 12.06 33.15 -22.74
C VAL A 103 11.49 32.63 -24.03
N ASP A 104 12.20 31.66 -24.67
CA ASP A 104 11.85 31.23 -26.02
C ASP A 104 10.60 30.31 -26.07
N ILE A 105 10.20 29.66 -24.98
CA ILE A 105 8.99 28.83 -24.91
C ILE A 105 8.46 28.78 -23.48
N ILE A 106 7.15 28.89 -23.38
CA ILE A 106 6.41 28.62 -22.15
C ILE A 106 5.43 27.49 -22.46
N ASN A 107 5.64 26.33 -21.84
CA ASN A 107 4.60 25.32 -21.72
C ASN A 107 3.81 25.61 -20.44
N MET A 108 2.62 26.13 -20.61
CA MET A 108 1.61 26.09 -19.57
C MET A 108 0.93 24.71 -19.62
N PRO A 109 0.51 24.15 -18.52
CA PRO A 109 -0.63 23.26 -18.54
C PRO A 109 -1.80 24.10 -19.14
N ASP A 110 -2.36 23.67 -20.27
CA ASP A 110 -3.23 24.38 -21.18
C ASP A 110 -4.30 25.23 -20.46
N MET A 111 -4.27 26.54 -20.71
CA MET A 111 -5.33 27.47 -20.35
C MET A 111 -6.00 28.10 -21.57
N ASP A 112 -5.73 27.67 -22.81
CA ASP A 112 -6.44 28.17 -23.98
C ASP A 112 -6.69 27.12 -25.06
N GLY A 113 -7.99 26.84 -25.29
CA GLY A 113 -8.58 26.60 -26.60
C GLY A 113 -8.62 25.16 -27.10
N ALA A 114 -9.78 24.56 -26.89
CA ALA A 114 -10.54 23.72 -27.82
C ALA A 114 -9.76 22.88 -28.86
N GLU A 115 -9.40 21.63 -28.49
CA GLU A 115 -9.67 20.45 -29.28
C GLU A 115 -9.51 19.20 -28.39
N SER A 116 -10.61 18.48 -28.22
CA SER A 116 -10.75 17.17 -27.53
C SER A 116 -10.17 17.09 -26.12
N VAL A 117 -10.68 17.89 -25.21
CA VAL A 117 -10.46 17.72 -23.78
C VAL A 117 -11.34 16.55 -23.33
N ALA A 118 -10.71 15.43 -23.03
CA ALA A 118 -11.30 14.56 -22.00
C ALA A 118 -11.59 15.48 -20.79
N PRO A 119 -12.77 15.42 -20.14
CA PRO A 119 -13.15 16.37 -19.12
C PRO A 119 -12.04 16.49 -18.09
N GLU A 120 -11.59 17.71 -17.80
CA GLU A 120 -10.72 18.02 -16.67
C GLU A 120 -11.32 17.35 -15.45
N VAL A 121 -10.71 16.29 -15.04
CA VAL A 121 -11.06 15.64 -13.80
C VAL A 121 -10.70 16.64 -12.72
N ILE A 122 -11.71 17.15 -12.06
CA ILE A 122 -11.54 18.03 -10.90
C ILE A 122 -10.79 17.22 -9.86
N LEU A 123 -9.45 17.34 -9.81
CA LEU A 123 -8.57 16.63 -8.88
C LEU A 123 -8.95 16.89 -7.41
N SER A 124 -9.72 17.96 -7.15
CA SER A 124 -10.27 18.30 -5.85
C SER A 124 -11.31 17.30 -5.30
N GLU A 125 -11.92 16.47 -6.15
CA GLU A 125 -12.89 15.44 -5.74
C GLU A 125 -12.26 14.06 -5.51
N ILE A 126 -10.95 13.90 -5.85
CA ILE A 126 -10.27 12.62 -5.72
C ILE A 126 -9.76 12.48 -4.28
N PRO A 127 -10.11 11.38 -3.59
CA PRO A 127 -9.55 11.10 -2.28
C PRO A 127 -8.02 11.08 -2.33
N TRP A 128 -7.38 11.76 -1.38
CA TRP A 128 -5.93 11.79 -1.28
C TRP A 128 -5.35 10.36 -1.19
N PHE A 129 -4.25 10.13 -1.88
CA PHE A 129 -3.48 8.89 -1.81
C PHE A 129 -1.96 9.20 -1.83
N PRO A 130 -1.10 8.30 -1.33
CA PRO A 130 0.35 8.49 -1.34
C PRO A 130 0.89 8.46 -2.78
N HIS A 131 1.79 9.40 -3.10
CA HIS A 131 2.50 9.45 -4.38
C HIS A 131 3.91 8.87 -4.29
N THR A 132 4.51 8.93 -3.10
CA THR A 132 5.83 8.36 -2.80
C THR A 132 5.74 7.39 -1.64
N ILE A 133 6.72 6.48 -1.54
CA ILE A 133 6.76 5.52 -0.43
C ILE A 133 6.86 6.21 0.94
N SER A 134 7.49 7.39 1.02
CA SER A 134 7.57 8.19 2.26
C SER A 134 6.23 8.77 2.69
N ASP A 135 5.27 8.98 1.77
CA ASP A 135 3.91 9.40 2.13
C ASP A 135 3.15 8.38 2.96
N LEU A 136 3.59 7.11 2.94
CA LEU A 136 3.04 6.06 3.80
C LEU A 136 3.23 6.36 5.29
N ASP A 137 4.14 7.26 5.67
CA ASP A 137 4.25 7.75 7.04
C ASP A 137 2.96 8.44 7.50
N LYS A 138 2.26 9.12 6.59
CA LYS A 138 0.96 9.74 6.86
C LYS A 138 -0.15 8.69 7.02
N CYS A 139 -0.13 7.64 6.19
CA CYS A 139 -1.09 6.52 6.26
C CYS A 139 -0.94 5.75 7.58
N ALA A 140 0.27 5.34 7.91
CA ALA A 140 0.56 4.53 9.10
C ALA A 140 0.23 5.22 10.44
N ASN A 141 0.15 6.55 10.45
CA ASN A 141 -0.22 7.33 11.63
C ASN A 141 -1.75 7.52 11.79
N ARG A 142 -2.58 7.11 10.80
CA ARG A 142 -4.04 7.19 10.86
C ARG A 142 -4.66 5.90 11.36
N VAL A 143 -4.26 5.48 12.56
CA VAL A 143 -4.78 4.27 13.19
C VAL A 143 -6.22 4.47 13.62
N LEU A 144 -7.13 3.57 13.22
CA LEU A 144 -8.56 3.65 13.54
C LEU A 144 -8.85 3.31 15.00
N HIS A 145 -8.14 2.33 15.56
CA HIS A 145 -8.30 1.86 16.92
C HIS A 145 -6.93 1.60 17.56
N LEU A 146 -6.66 2.35 18.62
CA LEU A 146 -5.63 2.09 19.59
C LEU A 146 -6.30 1.45 20.78
N GLY A 147 -6.45 0.14 20.79
CA GLY A 147 -6.57 -0.64 22.00
C GLY A 147 -7.38 -0.15 23.21
N ALA A 148 -8.24 0.88 23.09
CA ALA A 148 -9.17 1.22 24.15
C ALA A 148 -10.15 0.07 24.44
N GLU A 149 -10.42 -0.76 23.43
CA GLU A 149 -11.19 -2.01 23.59
C GLU A 149 -10.34 -3.14 24.21
N LEU A 150 -9.02 -3.04 24.16
CA LEU A 150 -8.09 -4.01 24.76
C LEU A 150 -8.18 -4.03 26.29
N ASP A 151 -8.49 -2.91 26.92
CA ASP A 151 -8.59 -2.84 28.38
C ASP A 151 -9.71 -3.72 28.95
N ALA A 152 -10.77 -3.96 28.18
CA ALA A 152 -11.86 -4.83 28.60
C ALA A 152 -11.60 -6.32 28.29
N ASP A 153 -10.88 -6.61 27.19
CA ASP A 153 -10.64 -7.97 26.72
C ASP A 153 -9.40 -8.63 27.34
N TYR A 154 -8.43 -7.84 27.78
CA TYR A 154 -7.20 -8.32 28.40
C TYR A 154 -6.95 -7.61 29.74
N PRO A 155 -7.42 -8.16 30.87
CA PRO A 155 -7.27 -7.56 32.18
C PRO A 155 -5.83 -7.52 32.71
N ASP A 156 -4.89 -8.20 32.03
CA ASP A 156 -3.48 -8.25 32.41
C ASP A 156 -2.77 -6.89 32.18
N PRO A 157 -2.35 -6.18 33.24
CA PRO A 157 -1.69 -4.88 33.11
C PRO A 157 -0.32 -4.95 32.41
N GLU A 158 0.42 -6.04 32.58
CA GLU A 158 1.73 -6.23 31.96
C GLU A 158 1.59 -6.37 30.44
N TYR A 159 0.62 -7.17 30.00
CA TYR A 159 0.30 -7.33 28.60
C TYR A 159 -0.13 -5.99 27.95
N ARG A 160 -0.97 -5.19 28.62
CA ARG A 160 -1.37 -3.86 28.15
C ARG A 160 -0.19 -2.91 28.02
N GLN A 161 0.72 -2.89 29.00
CA GLN A 161 1.92 -2.08 28.93
C GLN A 161 2.82 -2.52 27.76
N ARG A 162 2.91 -3.82 27.53
CA ARG A 162 3.65 -4.39 26.39
C ARG A 162 3.03 -3.97 25.06
N ARG A 163 1.71 -4.00 24.93
CA ARG A 163 0.98 -3.52 23.74
C ARG A 163 1.25 -2.04 23.47
N LYS A 164 1.25 -1.20 24.52
CA LYS A 164 1.59 0.22 24.42
C LYS A 164 3.01 0.43 23.87
N TYR A 165 3.98 -0.34 24.32
CA TYR A 165 5.35 -0.28 23.80
C TYR A 165 5.40 -0.55 22.29
N PHE A 166 4.71 -1.56 21.79
CA PHE A 166 4.64 -1.85 20.36
C PHE A 166 3.92 -0.75 19.56
N THR A 167 2.88 -0.18 20.14
CA THR A 167 2.16 0.97 19.57
C THR A 167 3.11 2.17 19.39
N GLU A 168 3.92 2.48 20.40
CA GLU A 168 4.91 3.56 20.35
C GLU A 168 5.97 3.31 19.26
N LEU A 169 6.48 2.07 19.14
CA LEU A 169 7.40 1.69 18.06
C LEU A 169 6.82 1.93 16.67
N GLY A 170 5.54 1.59 16.48
CA GLY A 170 4.84 1.81 15.21
C GLY A 170 4.71 3.30 14.87
N TYR A 171 4.39 4.14 15.84
CA TYR A 171 4.28 5.59 15.65
C TYR A 171 5.61 6.30 15.44
N GLU A 172 6.69 5.82 16.07
CA GLU A 172 8.01 6.42 15.95
C GLU A 172 8.69 6.11 14.62
N TYR A 173 8.34 5.00 13.99
CA TYR A 173 8.99 4.59 12.74
C TYR A 173 8.73 5.58 11.60
N ARG A 174 9.79 5.87 10.83
CA ARG A 174 9.72 6.64 9.57
C ARG A 174 10.38 5.84 8.46
N HIS A 175 9.83 5.97 7.26
CA HIS A 175 10.35 5.28 6.09
C HIS A 175 11.86 5.58 5.90
N GLY A 176 12.63 4.54 5.57
CA GLY A 176 14.08 4.63 5.37
C GLY A 176 14.92 4.48 6.65
N GLN A 177 14.30 4.47 7.82
CA GLN A 177 15.00 4.15 9.06
C GLN A 177 15.08 2.63 9.28
N PRO A 178 16.13 2.12 9.95
CA PRO A 178 16.15 0.73 10.38
C PRO A 178 15.07 0.50 11.43
N MET A 179 14.36 -0.64 11.35
CA MET A 179 13.39 -1.02 12.36
C MET A 179 14.11 -1.44 13.65
N LYS A 180 13.60 -0.94 14.77
CA LYS A 180 14.16 -1.31 16.09
C LYS A 180 13.97 -2.80 16.34
N ARG A 181 15.01 -3.47 16.79
CA ARG A 181 14.92 -4.86 17.27
C ARG A 181 14.15 -4.92 18.59
N VAL A 182 13.30 -5.91 18.70
CA VAL A 182 12.45 -6.15 19.88
C VAL A 182 13.04 -7.27 20.70
N GLU A 183 13.27 -7.01 21.97
CA GLU A 183 13.56 -8.07 22.95
C GLU A 183 12.22 -8.67 23.41
N TYR A 184 11.94 -9.87 22.90
CA TYR A 184 10.76 -10.63 23.31
C TYR A 184 11.01 -11.37 24.60
N SER A 185 10.00 -11.40 25.48
CA SER A 185 10.07 -12.15 26.73
C SER A 185 10.09 -13.67 26.49
N GLU A 186 10.45 -14.44 27.52
CA GLU A 186 10.38 -15.89 27.47
C GLU A 186 8.95 -16.40 27.23
N SER A 187 7.95 -15.74 27.83
CA SER A 187 6.53 -16.06 27.63
C SER A 187 6.08 -15.81 26.20
N GLU A 188 6.48 -14.66 25.59
CA GLU A 188 6.20 -14.33 24.20
C GLU A 188 6.84 -15.35 23.25
N THR A 189 8.11 -15.69 23.49
CA THR A 189 8.85 -16.68 22.69
C THR A 189 8.24 -18.09 22.80
N LYS A 190 7.76 -18.47 23.98
CA LYS A 190 7.07 -19.75 24.18
C LYS A 190 5.74 -19.80 23.44
N THR A 191 4.98 -18.68 23.45
CA THR A 191 3.74 -18.56 22.69
C THR A 191 3.97 -18.73 21.20
N TRP A 192 4.96 -18.02 20.64
CA TRP A 192 5.39 -18.19 19.25
C TRP A 192 5.76 -19.64 18.96
N GLY A 193 6.63 -20.27 19.77
CA GLY A 193 7.08 -21.64 19.59
C GLY A 193 5.94 -22.66 19.58
N THR A 194 4.87 -22.41 20.35
CA THR A 194 3.67 -23.24 20.37
C THR A 194 2.91 -23.11 19.04
N VAL A 195 2.62 -21.88 18.61
CA VAL A 195 1.92 -21.60 17.33
C VAL A 195 2.72 -22.15 16.16
N PHE A 196 4.02 -21.82 16.08
CA PHE A 196 4.93 -22.29 15.04
C PHE A 196 4.94 -23.80 14.92
N THR A 197 5.03 -24.53 16.05
CA THR A 197 5.06 -25.99 16.07
C THR A 197 3.77 -26.60 15.55
N GLU A 198 2.62 -26.12 16.02
CA GLU A 198 1.31 -26.68 15.63
C GLU A 198 0.99 -26.40 14.17
N LEU A 199 1.25 -25.18 13.67
CA LEU A 199 1.02 -24.82 12.29
C LEU A 199 1.98 -25.54 11.33
N SER A 200 3.27 -25.65 11.69
CA SER A 200 4.27 -26.37 10.87
C SER A 200 3.90 -27.85 10.63
N ARG A 201 3.15 -28.48 11.54
CA ARG A 201 2.63 -29.84 11.35
C ARG A 201 1.50 -29.92 10.30
N LEU A 202 0.73 -28.85 10.17
CA LEU A 202 -0.42 -28.79 9.25
C LEU A 202 -0.01 -28.39 7.84
N TYR A 203 0.94 -27.47 7.68
CA TYR A 203 1.33 -26.90 6.40
C TYR A 203 1.57 -27.90 5.28
N PRO A 204 2.30 -29.01 5.46
CA PRO A 204 2.58 -29.96 4.37
C PRO A 204 1.31 -30.53 3.70
N THR A 205 0.21 -30.60 4.43
CA THR A 205 -1.06 -31.17 3.92
C THR A 205 -2.11 -30.12 3.56
N HIS A 206 -1.97 -28.90 4.05
CA HIS A 206 -2.98 -27.83 3.91
C HIS A 206 -2.54 -26.68 3.02
N ALA A 207 -1.29 -26.22 3.17
CA ALA A 207 -0.80 -25.05 2.46
C ALA A 207 -0.52 -25.31 0.97
N CYS A 208 -0.57 -24.26 0.17
CA CYS A 208 -0.16 -24.30 -1.23
C CYS A 208 1.35 -24.47 -1.40
N ARG A 209 1.78 -24.90 -2.58
CA ARG A 209 3.18 -25.18 -2.89
C ARG A 209 4.06 -23.94 -2.71
N GLU A 210 3.64 -22.81 -3.21
CA GLU A 210 4.36 -21.52 -3.17
C GLU A 210 4.62 -21.08 -1.73
N TYR A 211 3.65 -21.29 -0.84
CA TYR A 211 3.81 -21.07 0.59
C TYR A 211 4.90 -22.00 1.18
N LEU A 212 4.79 -23.30 0.88
CA LEU A 212 5.71 -24.30 1.43
C LEU A 212 7.16 -24.08 0.98
N GLU A 213 7.36 -23.73 -0.28
CA GLU A 213 8.69 -23.45 -0.84
C GLU A 213 9.34 -22.25 -0.12
N ASN A 214 8.62 -21.15 0.06
CA ASN A 214 9.16 -19.96 0.73
C ASN A 214 9.27 -20.14 2.25
N PHE A 215 8.32 -20.82 2.88
CA PHE A 215 8.42 -21.17 4.31
C PHE A 215 9.67 -22.00 4.61
N LYS A 216 9.97 -22.98 3.76
CA LYS A 216 11.17 -23.79 3.84
C LYS A 216 12.43 -22.93 3.78
N VAL A 217 12.53 -21.99 2.85
CA VAL A 217 13.69 -21.09 2.74
C VAL A 217 13.86 -20.23 3.99
N LEU A 218 12.76 -19.67 4.53
CA LEU A 218 12.80 -18.87 5.76
C LEU A 218 13.32 -19.65 6.96
N VAL A 219 13.03 -20.96 7.01
CA VAL A 219 13.56 -21.86 8.05
C VAL A 219 15.03 -22.20 7.79
N GLU A 220 15.42 -22.53 6.54
CA GLU A 220 16.79 -22.88 6.15
C GLU A 220 17.77 -21.71 6.33
N GLU A 221 17.33 -20.47 6.08
CA GLU A 221 18.11 -19.26 6.33
C GLU A 221 18.14 -18.86 7.82
N GLY A 222 17.45 -19.60 8.69
CA GLY A 222 17.42 -19.37 10.13
C GLY A 222 16.63 -18.14 10.57
N ILE A 223 15.86 -17.52 9.65
CA ILE A 223 14.97 -16.40 9.95
C ILE A 223 13.78 -16.90 10.80
N TYR A 224 13.24 -18.07 10.42
CA TYR A 224 12.16 -18.73 11.16
C TYR A 224 12.68 -19.85 12.03
N ARG A 225 12.54 -19.67 13.33
CA ARG A 225 12.95 -20.64 14.34
C ARG A 225 11.85 -20.78 15.39
N LYS A 226 11.76 -21.98 15.97
CA LYS A 226 10.80 -22.26 17.03
C LYS A 226 11.09 -21.46 18.32
N ASP A 227 12.35 -21.21 18.60
CA ASP A 227 12.86 -20.65 19.85
C ASP A 227 13.15 -19.13 19.77
N SER A 228 12.72 -18.48 18.70
CA SER A 228 12.94 -17.04 18.49
C SER A 228 11.87 -16.44 17.59
N ILE A 229 11.24 -15.36 18.03
CA ILE A 229 10.34 -14.58 17.20
C ILE A 229 11.15 -13.80 16.17
N PRO A 230 10.85 -13.93 14.86
CA PRO A 230 11.59 -13.23 13.82
C PRO A 230 11.53 -11.70 13.99
N GLN A 231 12.65 -11.03 13.74
CA GLN A 231 12.71 -9.58 13.76
C GLN A 231 12.19 -9.02 12.43
N LEU A 232 11.35 -7.98 12.49
CA LEU A 232 10.78 -7.39 11.27
C LEU A 232 11.84 -6.90 10.29
N GLN A 233 12.97 -6.38 10.79
CA GLN A 233 14.09 -5.93 9.94
C GLN A 233 14.63 -7.08 9.07
N ASP A 234 14.91 -8.24 9.69
CA ASP A 234 15.50 -9.39 8.99
C ASP A 234 14.52 -9.95 7.95
N VAL A 235 13.25 -10.06 8.32
CA VAL A 235 12.17 -10.51 7.40
C VAL A 235 11.96 -9.50 6.26
N SER A 236 12.03 -8.22 6.54
CA SER A 236 11.88 -7.17 5.54
C SER A 236 13.02 -7.19 4.52
N GLU A 237 14.26 -7.41 4.96
CA GLU A 237 15.42 -7.55 4.07
C GLU A 237 15.29 -8.79 3.17
N PHE A 238 14.85 -9.91 3.74
CA PHE A 238 14.57 -11.12 2.97
C PHE A 238 13.49 -10.88 1.89
N LEU A 239 12.37 -10.28 2.23
CA LEU A 239 11.31 -9.97 1.27
C LEU A 239 11.76 -8.98 0.20
N LYS A 240 12.51 -7.95 0.59
CA LYS A 240 13.02 -6.93 -0.33
C LYS A 240 13.93 -7.53 -1.39
N ALA A 241 14.80 -8.48 -1.01
CA ALA A 241 15.69 -9.15 -1.93
C ALA A 241 14.94 -10.07 -2.93
N ARG A 242 13.80 -10.65 -2.55
CA ARG A 242 13.07 -11.63 -3.36
C ARG A 242 12.01 -11.01 -4.25
N THR A 243 11.23 -10.09 -3.71
CA THR A 243 10.03 -9.54 -4.38
C THR A 243 9.95 -8.03 -4.33
N GLY A 244 10.85 -7.36 -3.62
CA GLY A 244 10.77 -5.93 -3.38
C GLY A 244 9.76 -5.53 -2.29
N PHE A 245 9.02 -6.49 -1.71
CA PHE A 245 8.20 -6.20 -0.53
C PHE A 245 9.07 -5.87 0.67
N GLN A 246 8.59 -4.97 1.50
CA GLN A 246 9.23 -4.63 2.77
C GLN A 246 8.16 -4.51 3.86
N LEU A 247 8.54 -4.85 5.08
CA LEU A 247 7.68 -4.68 6.23
C LEU A 247 7.78 -3.26 6.77
N ARG A 248 6.68 -2.81 7.36
CA ARG A 248 6.62 -1.56 8.10
C ARG A 248 5.90 -1.80 9.42
N PRO A 249 6.52 -1.49 10.58
CA PRO A 249 5.82 -1.59 11.85
C PRO A 249 4.65 -0.62 11.89
N VAL A 250 3.53 -1.07 12.45
CA VAL A 250 2.29 -0.30 12.57
C VAL A 250 1.79 -0.31 14.00
N ALA A 251 1.21 0.80 14.44
CA ALA A 251 0.74 0.98 15.81
C ALA A 251 -0.56 0.23 16.12
N GLY A 252 -1.38 -0.07 15.11
CA GLY A 252 -2.67 -0.73 15.24
C GLY A 252 -3.38 -0.84 13.89
N TYR A 253 -4.71 -0.98 13.92
CA TYR A 253 -5.51 -1.14 12.71
C TYR A 253 -5.54 0.11 11.84
N LEU A 254 -5.25 -0.05 10.57
CA LEU A 254 -5.41 0.97 9.54
C LEU A 254 -6.79 0.88 8.88
N SER A 255 -7.20 1.98 8.26
CA SER A 255 -8.32 1.94 7.33
C SER A 255 -8.01 1.02 6.14
N PRO A 256 -9.02 0.40 5.49
CA PRO A 256 -8.80 -0.35 4.26
C PRO A 256 -8.04 0.47 3.21
N ARG A 257 -8.34 1.76 3.09
CA ARG A 257 -7.66 2.70 2.19
C ARG A 257 -6.16 2.81 2.49
N ASP A 258 -5.79 3.04 3.74
CA ASP A 258 -4.39 3.24 4.13
C ASP A 258 -3.60 1.92 4.07
N PHE A 259 -4.24 0.79 4.41
CA PHE A 259 -3.64 -0.53 4.31
C PHE A 259 -3.37 -0.94 2.86
N LEU A 260 -4.38 -0.85 1.98
CA LEU A 260 -4.23 -1.18 0.56
C LEU A 260 -3.24 -0.24 -0.15
N ALA A 261 -3.20 1.04 0.25
CA ALA A 261 -2.22 1.98 -0.30
C ALA A 261 -0.78 1.53 -0.03
N GLY A 262 -0.49 0.92 1.12
CA GLY A 262 0.83 0.32 1.41
C GLY A 262 1.22 -0.75 0.38
N LEU A 263 0.29 -1.63 0.03
CA LEU A 263 0.53 -2.71 -0.94
C LEU A 263 0.92 -2.18 -2.32
N ALA A 264 0.40 -1.01 -2.74
CA ALA A 264 0.76 -0.37 -4.00
C ALA A 264 2.27 -0.10 -4.11
N PHE A 265 2.92 0.19 -2.99
CA PHE A 265 4.36 0.44 -2.87
C PHE A 265 5.16 -0.80 -2.47
N ARG A 266 4.55 -1.98 -2.44
CA ARG A 266 5.13 -3.21 -1.88
C ARG A 266 5.56 -3.04 -0.43
N VAL A 267 4.76 -2.32 0.35
CA VAL A 267 4.92 -2.18 1.80
C VAL A 267 3.77 -2.89 2.49
N PHE A 268 4.11 -3.83 3.36
CA PHE A 268 3.17 -4.54 4.20
C PHE A 268 3.25 -3.99 5.63
N HIS A 269 2.14 -3.43 6.11
CA HIS A 269 2.03 -2.92 7.47
C HIS A 269 1.87 -4.10 8.43
N CYS A 270 2.81 -4.26 9.34
CA CYS A 270 2.99 -5.45 10.17
C CYS A 270 2.97 -5.10 11.64
N THR A 271 2.15 -5.80 12.42
CA THR A 271 2.15 -5.68 13.88
C THR A 271 3.33 -6.44 14.48
N GLN A 272 3.83 -5.96 15.64
CA GLN A 272 4.97 -6.57 16.33
C GLN A 272 4.59 -7.28 17.62
N TYR A 273 3.40 -7.02 18.16
CA TYR A 273 2.92 -7.72 19.36
C TYR A 273 2.53 -9.16 19.04
N ILE A 274 2.56 -10.00 20.05
CA ILE A 274 2.08 -11.38 20.00
C ILE A 274 0.83 -11.54 20.88
N ARG A 275 -0.04 -12.47 20.52
CA ARG A 275 -1.23 -12.83 21.31
C ARG A 275 -0.89 -13.20 22.75
N HIS A 276 -1.86 -13.07 23.65
CA HIS A 276 -1.66 -13.37 25.06
C HIS A 276 -1.34 -14.86 25.29
N SER A 277 -0.41 -15.13 26.21
CA SER A 277 0.09 -16.49 26.48
C SER A 277 -0.93 -17.45 27.10
N SER A 278 -2.06 -16.94 27.63
CA SER A 278 -3.14 -17.78 28.18
C SER A 278 -3.89 -18.57 27.11
N ASP A 279 -3.93 -18.07 25.87
CA ASP A 279 -4.54 -18.78 24.74
C ASP A 279 -3.66 -18.63 23.48
N PRO A 280 -2.58 -19.42 23.38
CA PRO A 280 -1.64 -19.30 22.27
C PRO A 280 -2.20 -19.73 20.92
N LEU A 281 -3.33 -20.45 20.89
CA LEU A 281 -3.88 -20.99 19.65
C LEU A 281 -5.02 -20.14 19.06
N TYR A 282 -5.45 -19.09 19.77
CA TYR A 282 -6.49 -18.18 19.33
C TYR A 282 -6.11 -16.72 19.58
N THR A 283 -6.50 -15.86 18.66
CA THR A 283 -6.44 -14.40 18.83
C THR A 283 -7.64 -13.77 18.12
N LYS A 284 -8.18 -12.71 18.70
CA LYS A 284 -9.26 -11.92 18.09
C LYS A 284 -8.71 -10.92 17.06
N GLU A 285 -7.44 -10.57 17.18
CA GLU A 285 -6.77 -9.56 16.39
C GLU A 285 -5.57 -10.15 15.67
N PRO A 286 -5.23 -9.69 14.45
CA PRO A 286 -3.96 -10.03 13.82
C PRO A 286 -2.79 -9.66 14.74
N ASP A 287 -1.91 -10.61 14.97
CA ASP A 287 -0.68 -10.47 15.75
C ASP A 287 0.54 -10.85 14.91
N CYS A 288 1.76 -10.76 15.45
CA CYS A 288 2.95 -11.11 14.70
C CYS A 288 2.97 -12.56 14.20
N CYS A 289 2.24 -13.49 14.85
CA CYS A 289 2.09 -14.85 14.33
C CYS A 289 1.28 -14.86 13.03
N HIS A 290 0.19 -14.11 12.99
CA HIS A 290 -0.61 -13.95 11.78
C HIS A 290 0.20 -13.30 10.66
N GLU A 291 0.89 -12.20 10.95
CA GLU A 291 1.66 -11.46 9.96
C GLU A 291 2.81 -12.30 9.38
N LEU A 292 3.61 -12.89 10.26
CA LEU A 292 4.83 -13.60 9.87
C LEU A 292 4.54 -15.00 9.30
N LEU A 293 3.64 -15.77 9.91
CA LEU A 293 3.34 -17.12 9.43
C LEU A 293 2.27 -17.12 8.34
N GLY A 294 1.32 -16.17 8.39
CA GLY A 294 0.26 -16.08 7.39
C GLY A 294 0.70 -15.43 6.08
N HIS A 295 1.19 -14.18 6.15
CA HIS A 295 1.45 -13.37 4.95
C HIS A 295 2.86 -13.54 4.37
N VAL A 296 3.90 -13.51 5.18
CA VAL A 296 5.28 -13.37 4.72
C VAL A 296 5.71 -14.45 3.72
N PRO A 297 5.44 -15.76 3.89
CA PRO A 297 5.89 -16.74 2.92
C PRO A 297 5.32 -16.53 1.51
N LEU A 298 4.09 -16.03 1.40
CA LEU A 298 3.49 -15.72 0.10
C LEU A 298 3.93 -14.38 -0.46
N LEU A 299 4.18 -13.37 0.37
CA LEU A 299 4.78 -12.12 -0.08
C LEU A 299 6.20 -12.32 -0.64
N ALA A 300 6.86 -13.43 -0.30
CA ALA A 300 8.13 -13.86 -0.90
C ALA A 300 7.97 -14.52 -2.29
N ASP A 301 6.76 -14.88 -2.69
CA ASP A 301 6.45 -15.37 -4.05
C ASP A 301 6.22 -14.20 -5.01
N LYS A 302 6.86 -14.23 -6.19
CA LYS A 302 6.81 -13.12 -7.15
C LYS A 302 5.41 -12.89 -7.73
N SER A 303 4.67 -13.96 -8.01
CA SER A 303 3.32 -13.87 -8.58
C SER A 303 2.33 -13.33 -7.57
N PHE A 304 2.41 -13.81 -6.33
CA PHE A 304 1.57 -13.36 -5.24
C PHE A 304 1.89 -11.92 -4.80
N ALA A 305 3.17 -11.54 -4.76
CA ALA A 305 3.61 -10.18 -4.49
C ALA A 305 3.04 -9.19 -5.54
N GLN A 306 3.08 -9.57 -6.82
CA GLN A 306 2.48 -8.78 -7.88
C GLN A 306 0.97 -8.67 -7.72
N PHE A 307 0.29 -9.79 -7.43
CA PHE A 307 -1.15 -9.81 -7.18
C PHE A 307 -1.55 -8.86 -6.05
N SER A 308 -0.84 -8.90 -4.92
CA SER A 308 -1.09 -8.02 -3.79
C SER A 308 -0.87 -6.54 -4.14
N GLN A 309 0.20 -6.24 -4.91
CA GLN A 309 0.48 -4.88 -5.36
C GLN A 309 -0.58 -4.34 -6.33
N GLU A 310 -1.11 -5.18 -7.23
CA GLU A 310 -2.14 -4.77 -8.19
C GLU A 310 -3.45 -4.37 -7.49
N ILE A 311 -3.83 -5.08 -6.41
CA ILE A 311 -4.97 -4.67 -5.57
C ILE A 311 -4.70 -3.30 -4.93
N GLY A 312 -3.49 -3.09 -4.40
CA GLY A 312 -3.08 -1.81 -3.84
C GLY A 312 -3.14 -0.67 -4.85
N LEU A 313 -2.58 -0.86 -6.05
CA LEU A 313 -2.61 0.14 -7.12
C LEU A 313 -4.04 0.47 -7.57
N ALA A 314 -4.94 -0.52 -7.61
CA ALA A 314 -6.34 -0.31 -7.93
C ALA A 314 -7.06 0.56 -6.89
N SER A 315 -6.63 0.56 -5.63
CA SER A 315 -7.25 1.32 -4.55
C SER A 315 -6.90 2.81 -4.54
N LEU A 316 -5.78 3.21 -5.17
CA LEU A 316 -5.28 4.58 -5.13
C LEU A 316 -6.21 5.55 -5.88
N GLY A 317 -6.71 6.55 -5.15
CA GLY A 317 -7.64 7.54 -5.69
C GLY A 317 -9.06 7.03 -5.97
N ALA A 318 -9.38 5.78 -5.62
CA ALA A 318 -10.72 5.24 -5.70
C ALA A 318 -11.63 5.79 -4.58
N SER A 319 -12.94 5.78 -4.76
CA SER A 319 -13.91 6.16 -3.72
C SER A 319 -13.87 5.17 -2.55
N ASP A 320 -14.43 5.55 -1.39
CA ASP A 320 -14.49 4.65 -0.23
C ASP A 320 -15.32 3.38 -0.52
N GLU A 321 -16.37 3.49 -1.32
CA GLU A 321 -17.16 2.35 -1.76
C GLU A 321 -16.33 1.36 -2.60
N GLU A 322 -15.55 1.86 -3.55
CA GLU A 322 -14.70 1.03 -4.39
C GLU A 322 -13.54 0.42 -3.59
N VAL A 323 -12.95 1.18 -2.67
CA VAL A 323 -11.94 0.68 -1.74
C VAL A 323 -12.49 -0.46 -0.88
N GLN A 324 -13.73 -0.33 -0.40
CA GLN A 324 -14.37 -1.40 0.38
C GLN A 324 -14.57 -2.68 -0.45
N LYS A 325 -14.96 -2.57 -1.72
CA LYS A 325 -15.06 -3.71 -2.64
C LYS A 325 -13.71 -4.42 -2.81
N LEU A 326 -12.64 -3.64 -3.03
CA LEU A 326 -11.28 -4.17 -3.13
C LEU A 326 -10.81 -4.83 -1.84
N ALA A 327 -11.13 -4.23 -0.68
CA ALA A 327 -10.81 -4.79 0.62
C ALA A 327 -11.55 -6.12 0.87
N THR A 328 -12.80 -6.24 0.43
CA THR A 328 -13.55 -7.51 0.50
C THR A 328 -12.92 -8.58 -0.40
N CYS A 329 -12.51 -8.22 -1.62
CA CYS A 329 -11.76 -9.13 -2.47
C CYS A 329 -10.42 -9.55 -1.84
N TYR A 330 -9.67 -8.61 -1.26
CA TYR A 330 -8.45 -8.89 -0.52
C TYR A 330 -8.71 -9.88 0.61
N PHE A 331 -9.76 -9.65 1.40
CA PHE A 331 -10.15 -10.50 2.51
C PHE A 331 -10.42 -11.95 2.06
N PHE A 332 -11.22 -12.16 1.03
CA PHE A 332 -11.55 -13.49 0.55
C PHE A 332 -10.50 -14.14 -0.36
N THR A 333 -9.41 -13.45 -0.67
CA THR A 333 -8.26 -13.99 -1.39
C THR A 333 -7.03 -14.05 -0.50
N VAL A 334 -6.40 -12.93 -0.23
CA VAL A 334 -5.13 -12.86 0.52
C VAL A 334 -5.28 -13.35 1.96
N GLU A 335 -6.45 -13.13 2.60
CA GLU A 335 -6.68 -13.58 3.98
C GLU A 335 -7.28 -14.99 4.06
N PHE A 336 -8.31 -15.31 3.24
CA PHE A 336 -9.08 -16.56 3.38
C PHE A 336 -9.17 -17.39 2.08
N GLY A 337 -8.27 -17.15 1.12
CA GLY A 337 -8.32 -17.76 -0.19
C GLY A 337 -7.85 -19.21 -0.24
N LEU A 338 -8.48 -19.96 -1.16
CA LEU A 338 -8.18 -21.34 -1.52
C LEU A 338 -7.76 -21.42 -2.98
N CYS A 339 -6.89 -22.39 -3.33
CA CYS A 339 -6.50 -22.67 -4.71
C CYS A 339 -6.49 -24.17 -4.99
N LYS A 340 -6.57 -24.55 -6.29
CA LYS A 340 -6.40 -25.93 -6.73
C LYS A 340 -4.94 -26.19 -7.10
N GLN A 341 -4.39 -27.26 -6.55
CA GLN A 341 -3.04 -27.75 -6.90
C GLN A 341 -3.04 -29.29 -6.96
N ASN A 342 -2.65 -29.84 -8.08
CA ASN A 342 -2.58 -31.29 -8.30
C ASN A 342 -3.90 -32.00 -7.96
N GLY A 343 -5.04 -31.42 -8.35
CA GLY A 343 -6.38 -31.95 -8.11
C GLY A 343 -6.88 -31.86 -6.66
N LYS A 344 -6.12 -31.20 -5.77
CA LYS A 344 -6.49 -30.99 -4.36
C LYS A 344 -6.68 -29.50 -4.07
N ILE A 345 -7.59 -29.22 -3.14
CA ILE A 345 -7.74 -27.86 -2.60
C ILE A 345 -6.59 -27.60 -1.61
N ARG A 346 -5.97 -26.43 -1.74
CA ARG A 346 -4.89 -25.94 -0.89
C ARG A 346 -5.20 -24.53 -0.41
N VAL A 347 -4.63 -24.19 0.71
CA VAL A 347 -4.82 -22.88 1.35
C VAL A 347 -3.67 -21.96 1.02
N TYR A 348 -4.02 -20.73 0.64
CA TYR A 348 -3.05 -19.64 0.53
C TYR A 348 -3.43 -18.40 1.36
N GLY A 349 -4.66 -18.35 1.90
CA GLY A 349 -5.11 -17.23 2.72
C GLY A 349 -4.37 -17.16 4.06
N ALA A 350 -3.84 -15.99 4.41
CA ALA A 350 -3.04 -15.76 5.61
C ALA A 350 -3.83 -15.98 6.90
N GLY A 351 -5.11 -15.57 6.93
CA GLY A 351 -6.01 -15.81 8.05
C GLY A 351 -6.19 -17.31 8.34
N LEU A 352 -6.27 -18.13 7.27
CA LEU A 352 -6.31 -19.57 7.41
C LEU A 352 -4.97 -20.15 7.84
N LEU A 353 -3.86 -19.72 7.22
CA LEU A 353 -2.51 -20.24 7.48
C LEU A 353 -1.99 -19.89 8.88
N SER A 354 -2.60 -18.94 9.56
CA SER A 354 -2.26 -18.53 10.93
C SER A 354 -3.26 -18.98 12.00
N SER A 355 -4.36 -19.63 11.60
CA SER A 355 -5.42 -20.13 12.47
C SER A 355 -5.53 -21.66 12.42
N ILE A 356 -5.10 -22.35 13.47
CA ILE A 356 -5.11 -23.83 13.51
C ILE A 356 -6.52 -24.39 13.34
N GLY A 357 -7.52 -23.78 13.98
CA GLY A 357 -8.90 -24.23 13.95
C GLY A 357 -9.52 -24.06 12.56
N GLU A 358 -9.38 -22.87 11.99
CA GLU A 358 -10.01 -22.53 10.72
C GLU A 358 -9.27 -23.15 9.54
N LEU A 359 -7.93 -23.29 9.60
CA LEU A 359 -7.15 -24.03 8.61
C LEU A 359 -7.64 -25.47 8.42
N LYS A 360 -7.94 -26.16 9.54
CA LYS A 360 -8.52 -27.50 9.51
C LYS A 360 -9.94 -27.48 8.98
N HIS A 361 -10.77 -26.51 9.43
CA HIS A 361 -12.18 -26.40 9.06
C HIS A 361 -12.36 -26.16 7.55
N ALA A 362 -11.60 -25.24 6.97
CA ALA A 362 -11.74 -24.80 5.57
C ALA A 362 -11.56 -25.94 4.53
N LEU A 363 -10.90 -27.04 4.91
CA LEU A 363 -10.69 -28.21 4.03
C LEU A 363 -11.60 -29.41 4.39
N THR A 364 -12.61 -29.22 5.25
CA THR A 364 -13.59 -30.25 5.58
C THR A 364 -14.83 -30.16 4.67
N ASP A 365 -15.60 -31.24 4.59
CA ASP A 365 -16.89 -31.27 3.88
C ASP A 365 -17.95 -30.32 4.48
N LYS A 366 -17.70 -29.75 5.65
CA LYS A 366 -18.59 -28.76 6.30
C LYS A 366 -18.38 -27.35 5.77
N ALA A 367 -17.23 -27.06 5.17
CA ALA A 367 -16.92 -25.74 4.63
C ALA A 367 -17.68 -25.52 3.31
N ILE A 368 -18.33 -24.37 3.20
CA ILE A 368 -18.96 -23.95 1.94
C ILE A 368 -17.89 -23.31 1.08
N ILE A 369 -17.60 -23.93 -0.06
CA ILE A 369 -16.59 -23.45 -1.00
C ILE A 369 -17.27 -23.00 -2.29
N LYS A 370 -17.06 -21.73 -2.68
CA LYS A 370 -17.55 -21.11 -3.91
C LYS A 370 -16.38 -20.85 -4.87
N SER A 371 -16.64 -20.83 -6.17
CA SER A 371 -15.63 -20.38 -7.14
C SER A 371 -15.38 -18.86 -6.96
N PHE A 372 -14.12 -18.45 -6.98
CA PHE A 372 -13.77 -17.05 -6.87
C PHE A 372 -14.27 -16.25 -8.08
N ASN A 373 -15.12 -15.26 -7.80
CA ASN A 373 -15.61 -14.26 -8.74
C ASN A 373 -15.72 -12.93 -7.99
N PRO A 374 -14.91 -11.91 -8.30
CA PRO A 374 -14.91 -10.66 -7.57
C PRO A 374 -16.29 -10.00 -7.42
N ILE A 375 -17.14 -10.04 -8.49
CA ILE A 375 -18.48 -9.43 -8.48
C ILE A 375 -19.42 -10.10 -7.47
N GLU A 376 -19.28 -11.41 -7.29
CA GLU A 376 -20.06 -12.15 -6.29
C GLU A 376 -19.39 -12.07 -4.91
N THR A 377 -18.06 -12.11 -4.86
CA THR A 377 -17.30 -12.09 -3.62
C THR A 377 -17.53 -10.80 -2.82
N ILE A 378 -17.64 -9.65 -3.48
CA ILE A 378 -17.88 -8.36 -2.81
C ILE A 378 -19.23 -8.25 -2.09
N LYS A 379 -20.14 -9.19 -2.30
CA LYS A 379 -21.46 -9.26 -1.66
C LYS A 379 -21.44 -10.06 -0.35
N GLU A 380 -20.38 -10.81 -0.11
CA GLU A 380 -20.26 -11.67 1.09
C GLU A 380 -19.84 -10.87 2.31
N GLU A 381 -20.32 -11.29 3.45
CA GLU A 381 -19.99 -10.71 4.75
C GLU A 381 -18.65 -11.26 5.26
N CYS A 382 -17.74 -10.38 5.65
CA CYS A 382 -16.46 -10.75 6.26
C CYS A 382 -16.66 -11.04 7.76
N MET A 383 -16.45 -12.29 8.17
CA MET A 383 -16.57 -12.68 9.58
C MET A 383 -15.23 -12.44 10.29
N ILE A 384 -15.25 -11.76 11.43
CA ILE A 384 -14.02 -11.40 12.18
C ILE A 384 -13.83 -12.29 13.41
N THR A 385 -14.94 -12.66 14.09
CA THR A 385 -14.91 -13.37 15.37
C THR A 385 -15.33 -14.83 15.30
N THR A 386 -15.76 -15.29 14.13
CA THR A 386 -16.19 -16.67 13.85
C THR A 386 -15.55 -17.15 12.55
N TYR A 387 -15.65 -18.45 12.26
CA TYR A 387 -15.24 -18.97 10.94
C TYR A 387 -16.06 -18.33 9.83
N GLN A 388 -15.46 -18.21 8.65
CA GLN A 388 -16.12 -17.65 7.49
C GLN A 388 -17.35 -18.46 7.10
N ASN A 389 -18.43 -17.79 6.66
CA ASN A 389 -19.64 -18.43 6.15
C ASN A 389 -19.36 -19.23 4.87
N CYS A 390 -18.41 -18.78 4.07
CA CYS A 390 -17.92 -19.48 2.90
C CYS A 390 -16.48 -19.08 2.57
N TYR A 391 -15.81 -19.92 1.77
CA TYR A 391 -14.47 -19.67 1.25
C TYR A 391 -14.51 -19.61 -0.27
N PHE A 392 -13.55 -18.92 -0.88
CA PHE A 392 -13.48 -18.80 -2.33
C PHE A 392 -12.25 -19.53 -2.88
N LEU A 393 -12.51 -20.32 -3.91
CA LEU A 393 -11.55 -21.19 -4.58
C LEU A 393 -11.19 -20.60 -5.95
N SER A 394 -9.91 -20.37 -6.18
CA SER A 394 -9.33 -20.08 -7.50
C SER A 394 -8.68 -21.31 -8.09
N ASP A 395 -8.74 -21.49 -9.41
CA ASP A 395 -8.07 -22.60 -10.06
C ASP A 395 -6.52 -22.41 -10.05
N SER A 396 -6.04 -21.18 -10.04
CA SER A 396 -4.62 -20.81 -9.82
C SER A 396 -4.48 -19.37 -9.35
N PHE A 397 -3.27 -18.95 -8.95
CA PHE A 397 -2.97 -17.52 -8.67
C PHE A 397 -3.07 -16.67 -9.92
N GLU A 398 -2.70 -17.20 -11.08
CA GLU A 398 -2.79 -16.49 -12.36
C GLU A 398 -4.25 -16.19 -12.71
N GLU A 399 -5.15 -17.16 -12.51
CA GLU A 399 -6.59 -16.97 -12.70
C GLU A 399 -7.14 -15.90 -11.73
N ALA A 400 -6.76 -15.98 -10.46
CA ALA A 400 -7.17 -14.98 -9.47
C ALA A 400 -6.69 -13.58 -9.83
N LYS A 401 -5.44 -13.46 -10.31
CA LYS A 401 -4.88 -12.19 -10.79
C LYS A 401 -5.67 -11.63 -11.96
N GLU A 402 -5.97 -12.46 -12.96
CA GLU A 402 -6.68 -12.00 -14.14
C GLU A 402 -8.08 -11.51 -13.79
N LYS A 403 -8.82 -12.27 -13.00
CA LYS A 403 -10.14 -11.86 -12.51
C LYS A 403 -10.08 -10.54 -11.72
N MET A 404 -9.03 -10.35 -10.91
CA MET A 404 -8.86 -9.09 -10.17
C MET A 404 -8.47 -7.92 -11.08
N ARG A 405 -7.69 -8.15 -12.14
CA ARG A 405 -7.39 -7.13 -13.16
C ARG A 405 -8.63 -6.69 -13.89
N GLU A 406 -9.44 -7.65 -14.35
CA GLU A 406 -10.73 -7.36 -14.97
C GLU A 406 -11.64 -6.57 -14.02
N PHE A 407 -11.70 -6.97 -12.75
CA PHE A 407 -12.45 -6.24 -11.73
C PHE A 407 -11.89 -4.83 -11.48
N ALA A 408 -10.57 -4.68 -11.39
CA ALA A 408 -9.92 -3.38 -11.22
C ALA A 408 -10.23 -2.40 -12.37
N CYS A 409 -10.44 -2.89 -13.60
CA CYS A 409 -10.89 -2.07 -14.73
C CYS A 409 -12.31 -1.51 -14.53
N THR A 410 -13.12 -2.08 -13.65
CA THR A 410 -14.46 -1.58 -13.33
C THR A 410 -14.44 -0.45 -12.30
N ILE A 411 -13.34 -0.27 -11.58
CA ILE A 411 -13.17 0.78 -10.57
C ILE A 411 -13.17 2.14 -11.25
N LYS A 412 -14.14 2.95 -10.88
CA LYS A 412 -14.31 4.28 -11.47
C LYS A 412 -13.31 5.27 -10.90
N ARG A 413 -12.30 5.58 -11.68
CA ARG A 413 -11.36 6.68 -11.40
C ARG A 413 -10.92 7.31 -12.73
N PRO A 414 -10.62 8.61 -12.75
CA PRO A 414 -10.37 9.35 -14.00
C PRO A 414 -8.96 9.19 -14.56
N PHE A 415 -8.10 8.41 -13.92
CA PHE A 415 -6.71 8.17 -14.29
C PHE A 415 -6.33 6.71 -14.02
N ALA A 416 -5.26 6.27 -14.65
CA ALA A 416 -4.56 5.06 -14.26
C ALA A 416 -3.31 5.42 -13.44
N VAL A 417 -2.76 4.45 -12.71
CA VAL A 417 -1.51 4.62 -11.98
C VAL A 417 -0.54 3.50 -12.33
N ARG A 418 0.75 3.82 -12.29
CA ARG A 418 1.86 2.88 -12.42
C ARG A 418 2.81 3.07 -11.25
N TYR A 419 3.31 2.00 -10.67
CA TYR A 419 4.41 2.06 -9.71
C TYR A 419 5.75 2.11 -10.44
N ASN A 420 6.58 3.08 -10.09
CA ASN A 420 7.95 3.19 -10.56
C ASN A 420 8.90 2.63 -9.50
N PRO A 421 9.53 1.45 -9.73
CA PRO A 421 10.39 0.81 -8.73
C PRO A 421 11.73 1.54 -8.54
N TYR A 422 12.14 2.40 -9.47
CA TYR A 422 13.41 3.14 -9.38
C TYR A 422 13.30 4.36 -8.47
N THR A 423 12.15 5.01 -8.47
CA THR A 423 11.89 6.21 -7.65
C THR A 423 11.04 5.91 -6.43
N HIS A 424 10.54 4.67 -6.28
CA HIS A 424 9.60 4.26 -5.24
C HIS A 424 8.38 5.18 -5.16
N SER A 425 7.87 5.59 -6.33
CA SER A 425 6.74 6.50 -6.48
C SER A 425 5.64 5.92 -7.36
N VAL A 426 4.47 6.52 -7.27
CA VAL A 426 3.33 6.21 -8.13
C VAL A 426 3.19 7.32 -9.17
N GLU A 427 3.26 6.93 -10.44
CA GLU A 427 3.05 7.80 -11.59
C GLU A 427 1.57 7.80 -11.95
N VAL A 428 0.98 8.99 -12.00
CA VAL A 428 -0.41 9.18 -12.45
C VAL A 428 -0.43 9.31 -13.97
N LEU A 429 -1.11 8.39 -14.64
CA LEU A 429 -1.24 8.33 -16.10
C LEU A 429 -2.52 9.06 -16.52
N SER A 430 -2.45 10.40 -16.52
CA SER A 430 -3.60 11.27 -16.81
C SER A 430 -3.57 11.93 -18.19
N ASN A 431 -2.47 11.82 -18.92
CA ASN A 431 -2.35 12.41 -20.26
C ASN A 431 -1.58 11.51 -21.24
N VAL A 432 -1.85 11.71 -22.53
CA VAL A 432 -1.31 10.88 -23.63
C VAL A 432 0.21 10.89 -23.67
N ARG A 433 0.86 12.02 -23.37
CA ARG A 433 2.32 12.14 -23.41
C ARG A 433 2.97 11.24 -22.37
N ARG A 434 2.52 11.30 -21.12
CA ARG A 434 3.03 10.40 -20.04
C ARG A 434 2.80 8.94 -20.36
N ILE A 435 1.63 8.59 -20.91
CA ILE A 435 1.35 7.22 -21.32
C ILE A 435 2.32 6.79 -22.43
N ALA A 436 2.58 7.64 -23.44
CA ALA A 436 3.51 7.37 -24.53
C ALA A 436 4.95 7.17 -24.02
N ASP A 437 5.41 7.98 -23.07
CA ASP A 437 6.74 7.87 -22.47
C ASP A 437 6.91 6.52 -21.75
N VAL A 438 5.92 6.12 -20.94
CA VAL A 438 5.89 4.80 -20.28
C VAL A 438 5.87 3.65 -21.29
N VAL A 439 5.08 3.76 -22.35
CA VAL A 439 5.04 2.75 -23.43
C VAL A 439 6.40 2.61 -24.10
N ASN A 440 7.11 3.71 -24.34
CA ASN A 440 8.44 3.67 -24.95
C ASN A 440 9.48 3.03 -24.02
N GLU A 441 9.43 3.31 -22.72
CA GLU A 441 10.27 2.65 -21.71
C GLU A 441 10.04 1.13 -21.71
N LEU A 442 8.77 0.69 -21.64
CA LEU A 442 8.42 -0.73 -21.65
C LEU A 442 8.79 -1.44 -22.95
N LYS A 443 8.75 -0.75 -24.12
CA LYS A 443 9.23 -1.30 -25.38
C LYS A 443 10.72 -1.59 -25.36
N GLY A 444 11.52 -0.74 -24.69
CA GLY A 444 12.94 -0.98 -24.47
C GLY A 444 13.20 -2.27 -23.71
N ASP A 445 12.53 -2.44 -22.57
CA ASP A 445 12.63 -3.66 -21.74
C ASP A 445 12.18 -4.91 -22.51
N LEU A 446 11.07 -4.82 -23.23
CA LEU A 446 10.54 -5.92 -24.04
C LEU A 446 11.52 -6.32 -25.16
N SER A 447 12.17 -5.36 -25.80
CA SER A 447 13.18 -5.62 -26.83
C SER A 447 14.39 -6.41 -26.28
N VAL A 448 14.85 -6.06 -25.08
CA VAL A 448 15.93 -6.80 -24.40
C VAL A 448 15.52 -8.24 -24.11
N LEU A 449 14.29 -8.45 -23.60
CA LEU A 449 13.77 -9.80 -23.31
C LEU A 449 13.57 -10.63 -24.57
N SER A 450 13.06 -10.04 -25.65
CA SER A 450 12.89 -10.72 -26.94
C SER A 450 14.23 -11.16 -27.52
N SER A 451 15.24 -10.28 -27.51
CA SER A 451 16.60 -10.61 -27.94
C SER A 451 17.24 -11.73 -27.10
N ALA A 452 16.97 -11.74 -25.79
CA ALA A 452 17.47 -12.82 -24.91
C ALA A 452 16.81 -14.17 -25.25
N LEU A 453 15.52 -14.19 -25.54
CA LEU A 453 14.81 -15.42 -25.97
C LEU A 453 15.34 -15.95 -27.28
N GLU A 454 15.58 -15.08 -28.28
CA GLU A 454 16.18 -15.47 -29.56
C GLU A 454 17.56 -16.14 -29.40
N LYS A 455 18.40 -15.60 -28.50
CA LYS A 455 19.73 -16.16 -28.19
C LYS A 455 19.68 -17.53 -27.48
N LEU A 456 18.61 -17.82 -26.75
CA LEU A 456 18.44 -19.12 -26.10
C LEU A 456 17.82 -20.18 -27.01
N GLN A 457 17.20 -19.77 -28.12
CA GLN A 457 16.62 -20.68 -29.13
C GLN A 457 17.58 -20.96 -30.30
N SER A 458 18.65 -20.19 -30.45
CA SER A 458 19.73 -20.39 -31.39
C SER A 458 20.84 -21.29 -30.82
#